data_11b37b8b903d7a0cd6fb8f264699685a
#
_entry.id   11b37b8b903d7a0cd6fb8f264699685a
#
_cell.length_a   1.000
_cell.length_b   1.000
_cell.length_c   1.000
_cell.angle_alpha   90.00
_cell.angle_beta   90.00
_cell.angle_gamma   90.00
#
_symmetry.space_group_name_H-M   'P 1'
#
loop_
_entity.id
_entity.type
_entity.pdbx_description
1 polymer ?
#
loop_
_entity_poly.entity_id
_entity_poly.type
_entity_poly.pdbx_seq_one_letter_code
_entity_poly.pdbx_strand_id
1 'polypeptide(L)'
;MSEILGRDGAIVGMVHLHALPGSPRSTLSPRDIARLAVEEARALADAGFDAILLENMHDAPYLAREVGPEVIAAFTRAACEVRAAVAIPLGVQVLAGANEAALAVALVAECAFIRAEGFVFASVADEGLLAKASAGPLLRYRRTLGEHAERIAVFCDIKKKHSSHAITADTTIAEHAHAAEFFGADGVIVTGSATGVATPIADLRAARRASRLPVLAGSGATAATVRAMLEASDAVVVGSDLKVDGVWSNALDAKRIEAFIRAARG
;
A
#
# COMPACT_ATOMS: atom_id res chain seq x y z
N MET A 1 -7.35 14.33 -1.70
CA MET A 1 -6.04 13.64 -1.88
C MET A 1 -4.91 14.44 -1.28
N SER A 2 -4.82 15.73 -1.57
CA SER A 2 -3.80 16.63 -0.98
C SER A 2 -3.78 16.66 0.55
N GLU A 3 -4.93 16.53 1.20
CA GLU A 3 -5.00 16.45 2.67
C GLU A 3 -4.38 15.17 3.26
N ILE A 4 -4.38 14.06 2.51
CA ILE A 4 -3.88 12.76 2.98
C ILE A 4 -2.43 12.54 2.54
N LEU A 5 -2.12 12.82 1.28
CA LEU A 5 -0.82 12.53 0.67
C LEU A 5 0.05 13.78 0.44
N GLY A 6 -0.37 14.93 0.95
CA GLY A 6 0.39 16.19 0.86
C GLY A 6 0.23 16.95 -0.46
N ARG A 7 -0.20 16.30 -1.55
CA ARG A 7 -0.47 16.97 -2.84
C ARG A 7 -1.35 16.13 -3.76
N ASP A 8 -1.89 16.77 -4.78
CA ASP A 8 -2.53 16.09 -5.91
C ASP A 8 -1.46 15.59 -6.89
N GLY A 9 -1.68 14.43 -7.51
CA GLY A 9 -0.68 13.75 -8.31
C GLY A 9 0.51 13.26 -7.47
N ALA A 10 0.22 12.77 -6.26
CA ALA A 10 1.23 12.35 -5.30
C ALA A 10 1.99 11.10 -5.78
N ILE A 11 3.27 11.04 -5.40
CA ILE A 11 4.11 9.87 -5.60
C ILE A 11 4.39 9.26 -4.24
N VAL A 12 3.93 8.01 -4.06
CA VAL A 12 4.08 7.24 -2.83
C VAL A 12 5.21 6.22 -3.00
N GLY A 13 6.27 6.36 -2.24
CA GLY A 13 7.39 5.41 -2.24
C GLY A 13 7.14 4.24 -1.29
N MET A 14 7.42 3.02 -1.75
CA MET A 14 7.32 1.82 -0.90
C MET A 14 8.60 1.59 -0.10
N VAL A 15 8.46 1.34 1.18
CA VAL A 15 9.49 0.75 2.04
C VAL A 15 9.05 -0.67 2.39
N HIS A 16 9.77 -1.66 1.85
CA HIS A 16 9.52 -3.07 2.13
C HIS A 16 10.30 -3.49 3.37
N LEU A 17 9.61 -3.64 4.51
CA LEU A 17 10.23 -4.11 5.74
C LEU A 17 10.84 -5.48 5.55
N HIS A 18 12.05 -5.69 6.08
CA HIS A 18 12.62 -7.03 6.19
C HIS A 18 11.72 -7.93 7.02
N ALA A 19 11.87 -9.26 6.82
CA ALA A 19 11.01 -10.27 7.43
C ALA A 19 10.94 -10.09 8.95
N LEU A 20 9.71 -9.87 9.43
CA LEU A 20 9.39 -9.62 10.82
C LEU A 20 9.49 -10.90 11.67
N PRO A 21 9.63 -10.81 13.00
CA PRO A 21 9.59 -11.96 13.89
C PRO A 21 8.35 -12.82 13.63
N GLY A 22 8.52 -14.16 13.68
CA GLY A 22 7.47 -15.12 13.33
C GLY A 22 7.50 -15.56 11.88
N SER A 23 8.00 -14.73 10.96
CA SER A 23 8.22 -15.16 9.57
C SER A 23 9.35 -16.19 9.48
N PRO A 24 9.19 -17.26 8.65
CA PRO A 24 10.27 -18.22 8.40
C PRO A 24 11.56 -17.62 7.83
N ARG A 25 11.46 -16.43 7.24
CA ARG A 25 12.59 -15.68 6.66
C ARG A 25 13.21 -14.66 7.60
N SER A 26 12.70 -14.54 8.83
CA SER A 26 13.20 -13.56 9.80
C SER A 26 14.62 -13.91 10.27
N THR A 27 15.55 -13.00 10.04
CA THR A 27 16.97 -13.14 10.43
C THR A 27 17.50 -11.94 11.17
N LEU A 28 16.78 -10.81 11.14
CA LEU A 28 17.19 -9.55 11.73
C LEU A 28 16.44 -9.29 13.05
N SER A 29 17.07 -8.54 13.94
CA SER A 29 16.37 -8.04 15.11
C SER A 29 15.33 -6.98 14.74
N PRO A 30 14.24 -6.80 15.52
CA PRO A 30 13.28 -5.71 15.29
C PRO A 30 13.93 -4.31 15.25
N ARG A 31 15.04 -4.15 15.97
CA ARG A 31 15.83 -2.91 15.96
C ARG A 31 16.50 -2.67 14.61
N ASP A 32 17.12 -3.71 14.05
CA ASP A 32 17.80 -3.59 12.76
C ASP A 32 16.81 -3.41 11.61
N ILE A 33 15.66 -4.09 11.67
CA ILE A 33 14.56 -3.89 10.71
C ILE A 33 14.10 -2.43 10.72
N ALA A 34 13.86 -1.86 11.91
CA ALA A 34 13.44 -0.46 12.04
C ALA A 34 14.51 0.50 11.52
N ARG A 35 15.79 0.27 11.86
CA ARG A 35 16.91 1.09 11.37
C ARG A 35 16.98 1.11 9.83
N LEU A 36 16.89 -0.05 9.18
CA LEU A 36 16.91 -0.16 7.72
C LEU A 36 15.68 0.51 7.09
N ALA A 37 14.50 0.37 7.69
CA ALA A 37 13.30 1.07 7.24
C ALA A 37 13.45 2.59 7.30
N VAL A 38 14.08 3.12 8.35
CA VAL A 38 14.38 4.55 8.50
C VAL A 38 15.35 5.03 7.41
N GLU A 39 16.38 4.24 7.11
CA GLU A 39 17.35 4.57 6.06
C GLU A 39 16.68 4.68 4.68
N GLU A 40 15.84 3.69 4.31
CA GLU A 40 15.06 3.74 3.06
C GLU A 40 14.07 4.90 3.05
N ALA A 41 13.34 5.11 4.14
CA ALA A 41 12.35 6.17 4.24
C ALA A 41 12.95 7.58 4.09
N ARG A 42 14.12 7.82 4.70
CA ARG A 42 14.86 9.09 4.53
C ARG A 42 15.31 9.27 3.08
N ALA A 43 15.87 8.24 2.46
CA ALA A 43 16.32 8.32 1.07
C ALA A 43 15.17 8.69 0.11
N LEU A 44 13.98 8.15 0.33
CA LEU A 44 12.79 8.49 -0.45
C LEU A 44 12.29 9.92 -0.15
N ALA A 45 12.21 10.31 1.12
CA ALA A 45 11.78 11.65 1.51
C ALA A 45 12.71 12.74 0.97
N ASP A 46 14.03 12.55 1.10
CA ASP A 46 15.06 13.47 0.60
C ASP A 46 15.06 13.56 -0.94
N ALA A 47 14.66 12.49 -1.62
CA ALA A 47 14.51 12.49 -3.08
C ALA A 47 13.24 13.21 -3.58
N GLY A 48 12.31 13.60 -2.69
CA GLY A 48 11.11 14.36 -3.05
C GLY A 48 9.87 13.52 -3.30
N PHE A 49 9.75 12.34 -2.68
CA PHE A 49 8.49 11.61 -2.59
C PHE A 49 7.51 12.36 -1.68
N ASP A 50 6.22 12.27 -2.00
CA ASP A 50 5.17 12.98 -1.27
C ASP A 50 4.65 12.20 -0.06
N ALA A 51 4.73 10.88 -0.11
CA ALA A 51 4.34 9.98 0.99
C ALA A 51 5.13 8.68 0.93
N ILE A 52 5.12 7.92 2.01
CA ILE A 52 5.73 6.59 2.12
C ILE A 52 4.66 5.58 2.53
N LEU A 53 4.71 4.37 1.95
CA LEU A 53 3.91 3.23 2.37
C LEU A 53 4.83 2.11 2.86
N LEU A 54 4.69 1.77 4.14
CA LEU A 54 5.40 0.64 4.76
C LEU A 54 4.64 -0.66 4.53
N GLU A 55 5.34 -1.72 4.14
CA GLU A 55 4.75 -3.03 3.86
C GLU A 55 5.69 -4.16 4.31
N ASN A 56 5.16 -5.21 4.94
CA ASN A 56 5.96 -6.38 5.36
C ASN A 56 6.17 -7.40 4.23
N MET A 57 6.62 -6.95 3.07
CA MET A 57 6.71 -7.79 1.87
C MET A 57 7.69 -8.96 1.97
N HIS A 58 8.65 -8.91 2.89
CA HIS A 58 9.59 -10.03 3.12
C HIS A 58 9.03 -11.14 4.03
N ASP A 59 7.84 -11.02 4.60
CA ASP A 59 7.23 -12.00 5.51
C ASP A 59 6.72 -13.28 4.82
N ALA A 60 6.99 -13.46 3.53
CA ALA A 60 6.53 -14.64 2.81
C ALA A 60 7.02 -15.97 3.43
N PRO A 61 6.12 -16.99 3.52
CA PRO A 61 4.73 -17.02 3.08
C PRO A 61 3.82 -16.20 3.99
N TYR A 62 2.90 -15.42 3.41
CA TYR A 62 2.02 -14.55 4.17
C TYR A 62 0.90 -15.31 4.87
N LEU A 63 0.46 -14.78 6.02
CA LEU A 63 -0.74 -15.23 6.71
C LEU A 63 -1.97 -14.50 6.14
N ALA A 64 -3.05 -15.24 5.93
CA ALA A 64 -4.29 -14.65 5.44
C ALA A 64 -5.04 -13.94 6.57
N ARG A 65 -5.21 -12.62 6.48
CA ARG A 65 -6.06 -11.78 7.35
C ARG A 65 -5.60 -11.57 8.79
N GLU A 66 -4.96 -12.53 9.40
CA GLU A 66 -4.57 -12.45 10.81
C GLU A 66 -3.06 -12.64 10.94
N VAL A 67 -2.44 -11.81 11.76
CA VAL A 67 -1.02 -11.89 12.11
C VAL A 67 -0.86 -11.94 13.62
N GLY A 68 0.22 -12.53 14.10
CA GLY A 68 0.52 -12.61 15.52
C GLY A 68 0.93 -11.26 16.12
N PRO A 69 0.90 -11.15 17.47
CA PRO A 69 1.29 -9.94 18.18
C PRO A 69 2.75 -9.56 17.94
N GLU A 70 3.62 -10.52 17.64
CA GLU A 70 5.03 -10.29 17.30
C GLU A 70 5.19 -9.48 16.01
N VAL A 71 4.36 -9.73 14.99
CA VAL A 71 4.34 -8.97 13.74
C VAL A 71 3.87 -7.54 14.00
N ILE A 72 2.74 -7.40 14.73
CA ILE A 72 2.18 -6.07 15.05
C ILE A 72 3.18 -5.25 15.86
N ALA A 73 3.79 -5.84 16.90
CA ALA A 73 4.75 -5.13 17.76
C ALA A 73 6.00 -4.68 16.98
N ALA A 74 6.58 -5.56 16.17
CA ALA A 74 7.77 -5.24 15.37
C ALA A 74 7.47 -4.21 14.27
N PHE A 75 6.32 -4.33 13.59
CA PHE A 75 5.89 -3.37 12.59
C PHE A 75 5.63 -1.99 13.22
N THR A 76 4.91 -1.94 14.35
CA THR A 76 4.65 -0.69 15.08
C THR A 76 5.95 0.02 15.44
N ARG A 77 6.94 -0.73 15.95
CA ARG A 77 8.25 -0.17 16.24
C ARG A 77 8.87 0.48 15.00
N ALA A 78 8.92 -0.24 13.88
CA ALA A 78 9.49 0.28 12.64
C ALA A 78 8.74 1.53 12.14
N ALA A 79 7.41 1.50 12.17
CA ALA A 79 6.58 2.62 11.75
C ALA A 79 6.77 3.87 12.61
N CYS A 80 6.87 3.72 13.94
CA CYS A 80 7.16 4.83 14.87
C CYS A 80 8.55 5.42 14.63
N GLU A 81 9.58 4.59 14.44
CA GLU A 81 10.93 5.07 14.16
C GLU A 81 11.00 5.79 12.80
N VAL A 82 10.29 5.30 11.78
CA VAL A 82 10.16 6.00 10.48
C VAL A 82 9.40 7.30 10.65
N ARG A 83 8.27 7.33 11.40
CA ARG A 83 7.51 8.56 11.67
C ARG A 83 8.36 9.65 12.30
N ALA A 84 9.20 9.27 13.26
CA ALA A 84 10.13 10.21 13.91
C ALA A 84 11.24 10.72 12.97
N ALA A 85 11.52 10.00 11.89
CA ALA A 85 12.64 10.29 10.98
C ALA A 85 12.25 11.14 9.75
N VAL A 86 10.97 11.15 9.34
CA VAL A 86 10.47 11.85 8.15
C VAL A 86 9.20 12.64 8.44
N ALA A 87 9.02 13.78 7.79
CA ALA A 87 7.86 14.65 7.98
C ALA A 87 6.69 14.37 7.03
N ILE A 88 6.95 13.68 5.90
CA ILE A 88 5.92 13.38 4.90
C ILE A 88 4.90 12.33 5.41
N PRO A 89 3.67 12.30 4.86
CA PRO A 89 2.67 11.31 5.23
C PRO A 89 3.16 9.86 5.13
N LEU A 90 2.76 9.05 6.10
CA LEU A 90 3.04 7.62 6.12
C LEU A 90 1.75 6.81 5.96
N GLY A 91 1.86 5.68 5.29
CA GLY A 91 0.85 4.64 5.22
C GLY A 91 1.38 3.29 5.67
N VAL A 92 0.47 2.37 5.96
CA VAL A 92 0.78 1.02 6.41
C VAL A 92 -0.04 -0.01 5.62
N GLN A 93 0.62 -1.09 5.20
CA GLN A 93 -0.02 -2.31 4.70
C GLN A 93 0.55 -3.51 5.44
N VAL A 94 -0.30 -4.35 6.00
CA VAL A 94 0.11 -5.62 6.63
C VAL A 94 -0.41 -6.78 5.80
N LEU A 95 0.50 -7.51 5.18
CA LEU A 95 0.22 -8.65 4.32
C LEU A 95 -0.11 -9.92 5.12
N ALA A 96 -1.07 -10.70 4.59
CA ALA A 96 -1.92 -10.33 3.47
C ALA A 96 -3.33 -10.01 3.98
N GLY A 97 -3.76 -8.78 3.78
CA GLY A 97 -5.10 -8.35 4.18
C GLY A 97 -5.36 -8.30 5.69
N ALA A 98 -4.32 -8.22 6.53
CA ALA A 98 -4.43 -8.02 7.98
C ALA A 98 -4.76 -6.55 8.29
N ASN A 99 -5.91 -6.09 7.78
CA ASN A 99 -6.28 -4.68 7.72
C ASN A 99 -6.52 -4.06 9.10
N GLU A 100 -7.03 -4.83 10.07
CA GLU A 100 -7.20 -4.35 11.45
C GLU A 100 -5.84 -4.16 12.13
N ALA A 101 -4.88 -5.06 11.88
CA ALA A 101 -3.51 -4.90 12.35
C ALA A 101 -2.84 -3.66 11.72
N ALA A 102 -3.03 -3.45 10.41
CA ALA A 102 -2.54 -2.26 9.73
C ALA A 102 -3.10 -0.97 10.34
N LEU A 103 -4.41 -0.96 10.66
CA LEU A 103 -5.05 0.18 11.29
C LEU A 103 -4.53 0.44 12.71
N ALA A 104 -4.31 -0.62 13.51
CA ALA A 104 -3.75 -0.50 14.85
C ALA A 104 -2.31 0.06 14.81
N VAL A 105 -1.46 -0.43 13.90
CA VAL A 105 -0.10 0.10 13.67
C VAL A 105 -0.17 1.56 13.23
N ALA A 106 -1.04 1.88 12.27
CA ALA A 106 -1.19 3.23 11.74
C ALA A 106 -1.63 4.23 12.82
N LEU A 107 -2.52 3.83 13.72
CA LEU A 107 -2.96 4.66 14.83
C LEU A 107 -1.80 5.00 15.78
N VAL A 108 -1.03 3.99 16.19
CA VAL A 108 0.07 4.19 17.16
C VAL A 108 1.24 4.97 16.55
N ALA A 109 1.51 4.75 15.26
CA ALA A 109 2.59 5.43 14.53
C ALA A 109 2.15 6.76 13.87
N GLU A 110 0.92 7.24 14.15
CA GLU A 110 0.39 8.49 13.58
C GLU A 110 0.48 8.54 12.05
N CYS A 111 0.12 7.42 11.41
CA CYS A 111 0.10 7.34 9.95
C CYS A 111 -1.19 7.94 9.38
N ALA A 112 -1.11 8.48 8.16
CA ALA A 112 -2.22 9.14 7.49
C ALA A 112 -3.20 8.16 6.84
N PHE A 113 -2.75 6.98 6.44
CA PHE A 113 -3.58 6.02 5.72
C PHE A 113 -3.13 4.57 5.92
N ILE A 114 -4.02 3.65 5.57
CA ILE A 114 -3.69 2.23 5.36
C ILE A 114 -4.01 1.82 3.93
N ARG A 115 -3.29 0.80 3.41
CA ARG A 115 -3.68 0.06 2.22
C ARG A 115 -4.31 -1.25 2.64
N ALA A 116 -5.59 -1.42 2.27
CA ALA A 116 -6.41 -2.55 2.68
C ALA A 116 -6.65 -3.52 1.51
N GLU A 117 -6.38 -4.79 1.71
CA GLU A 117 -6.71 -5.84 0.75
C GLU A 117 -8.04 -6.51 1.09
N GLY A 118 -8.78 -6.93 0.05
CA GLY A 118 -10.06 -7.64 0.20
C GLY A 118 -11.10 -6.84 1.00
N PHE A 119 -11.17 -5.54 0.75
CA PHE A 119 -12.14 -4.64 1.39
C PHE A 119 -13.56 -4.92 0.92
N VAL A 120 -13.75 -5.09 -0.39
CA VAL A 120 -15.01 -5.52 -1.03
C VAL A 120 -14.79 -6.79 -1.83
N PHE A 121 -15.87 -7.56 -2.02
CA PHE A 121 -15.88 -8.84 -2.72
C PHE A 121 -14.97 -9.91 -2.10
N ALA A 122 -14.92 -11.06 -2.74
CA ALA A 122 -14.05 -12.17 -2.40
C ALA A 122 -13.07 -12.44 -3.52
N SER A 123 -11.95 -13.09 -3.21
CA SER A 123 -10.94 -13.51 -4.21
C SER A 123 -10.19 -14.74 -3.73
N VAL A 124 -9.51 -15.44 -4.65
CA VAL A 124 -8.58 -16.51 -4.32
C VAL A 124 -7.18 -15.96 -4.53
N ALA A 125 -6.47 -15.68 -3.46
CA ALA A 125 -5.11 -15.15 -3.47
C ALA A 125 -4.07 -16.26 -3.28
N ASP A 126 -2.78 -15.92 -3.32
CA ASP A 126 -1.68 -16.85 -3.06
C ASP A 126 -1.79 -17.46 -1.64
N GLU A 127 -2.37 -16.72 -0.70
CA GLU A 127 -2.62 -17.13 0.68
C GLU A 127 -3.91 -17.96 0.85
N GLY A 128 -4.63 -18.23 -0.23
CA GLY A 128 -5.88 -18.98 -0.23
C GLY A 128 -7.14 -18.15 -0.43
N LEU A 129 -8.27 -18.67 0.01
CA LEU A 129 -9.57 -18.04 -0.20
C LEU A 129 -9.79 -16.86 0.77
N LEU A 130 -9.84 -15.66 0.23
CA LEU A 130 -10.29 -14.45 0.94
C LEU A 130 -11.80 -14.29 0.78
N ALA A 131 -12.59 -15.12 1.50
CA ALA A 131 -14.04 -15.24 1.33
C ALA A 131 -14.84 -14.06 1.89
N LYS A 132 -14.31 -13.40 2.93
CA LYS A 132 -15.03 -12.33 3.64
C LYS A 132 -14.48 -10.97 3.25
N ALA A 133 -15.34 -10.07 2.76
CA ALA A 133 -14.99 -8.66 2.60
C ALA A 133 -14.75 -8.01 3.97
N SER A 134 -13.71 -7.20 4.09
CA SER A 134 -13.30 -6.59 5.36
C SER A 134 -13.92 -5.23 5.65
N ALA A 135 -14.63 -4.61 4.71
CA ALA A 135 -15.18 -3.26 4.88
C ALA A 135 -15.98 -3.11 6.18
N GLY A 136 -16.95 -4.00 6.40
CA GLY A 136 -17.81 -3.94 7.58
C GLY A 136 -17.05 -4.09 8.90
N PRO A 137 -16.25 -5.15 9.11
CA PRO A 137 -15.43 -5.31 10.31
C PRO A 137 -14.42 -4.16 10.51
N LEU A 138 -13.65 -3.83 9.48
CA LEU A 138 -12.59 -2.82 9.55
C LEU A 138 -13.12 -1.44 9.94
N LEU A 139 -14.20 -0.97 9.30
CA LEU A 139 -14.74 0.35 9.61
C LEU A 139 -15.39 0.42 10.99
N ARG A 140 -16.00 -0.69 11.47
CA ARG A 140 -16.46 -0.78 12.86
C ARG A 140 -15.29 -0.79 13.85
N TYR A 141 -14.22 -1.53 13.53
CA TYR A 141 -13.01 -1.50 14.33
C TYR A 141 -12.41 -0.10 14.38
N ARG A 142 -12.29 0.60 13.23
CA ARG A 142 -11.86 2.01 13.15
C ARG A 142 -12.66 2.89 14.11
N ARG A 143 -13.98 2.73 14.11
CA ARG A 143 -14.88 3.49 15.01
C ARG A 143 -14.62 3.20 16.49
N THR A 144 -14.37 1.95 16.86
CA THR A 144 -14.09 1.59 18.27
C THR A 144 -12.78 2.14 18.80
N LEU A 145 -11.82 2.44 17.93
CA LEU A 145 -10.53 3.02 18.27
C LEU A 145 -10.59 4.54 18.51
N GLY A 146 -11.73 5.18 18.23
CA GLY A 146 -11.97 6.59 18.50
C GLY A 146 -11.55 7.56 17.40
N GLU A 147 -11.66 8.87 17.68
CA GLU A 147 -11.53 9.95 16.69
C GLU A 147 -10.18 9.98 15.97
N HIS A 148 -9.10 9.62 16.63
CA HIS A 148 -7.76 9.59 15.99
C HIS A 148 -7.70 8.54 14.89
N ALA A 149 -8.32 7.37 15.10
CA ALA A 149 -8.38 6.32 14.08
C ALA A 149 -9.31 6.69 12.91
N GLU A 150 -10.35 7.48 13.15
CA GLU A 150 -11.28 7.93 12.11
C GLU A 150 -10.62 8.87 11.08
N ARG A 151 -9.49 9.49 11.43
CA ARG A 151 -8.70 10.32 10.52
C ARG A 151 -7.77 9.51 9.62
N ILE A 152 -7.57 8.22 9.90
CA ILE A 152 -6.74 7.34 9.09
C ILE A 152 -7.55 6.90 7.87
N ALA A 153 -7.11 7.32 6.69
CA ALA A 153 -7.77 6.96 5.44
C ALA A 153 -7.58 5.47 5.10
N VAL A 154 -8.61 4.87 4.53
CA VAL A 154 -8.57 3.48 4.05
C VAL A 154 -8.56 3.49 2.51
N PHE A 155 -7.40 3.26 1.92
CA PHE A 155 -7.25 3.01 0.50
C PHE A 155 -7.31 1.51 0.24
N CYS A 156 -8.26 1.05 -0.56
CA CYS A 156 -8.46 -0.38 -0.74
C CYS A 156 -8.09 -0.86 -2.14
N ASP A 157 -7.41 -2.00 -2.21
CA ASP A 157 -7.18 -2.69 -3.48
C ASP A 157 -8.50 -3.20 -4.05
N ILE A 158 -8.73 -2.93 -5.34
CA ILE A 158 -9.81 -3.51 -6.11
C ILE A 158 -9.23 -4.41 -7.21
N LYS A 159 -9.75 -5.64 -7.33
CA LYS A 159 -9.18 -6.69 -8.22
C LYS A 159 -7.65 -6.80 -8.09
N LYS A 160 -7.17 -6.98 -6.84
CA LYS A 160 -5.74 -6.98 -6.50
C LYS A 160 -4.93 -7.99 -7.31
N LYS A 161 -3.66 -7.65 -7.55
CA LYS A 161 -2.65 -8.59 -8.09
C LYS A 161 -2.49 -9.84 -7.21
N HIS A 162 -1.83 -10.89 -7.74
CA HIS A 162 -1.60 -12.15 -7.04
C HIS A 162 -2.91 -12.80 -6.57
N SER A 163 -3.97 -12.68 -7.39
CA SER A 163 -5.27 -13.25 -7.07
C SER A 163 -5.97 -13.74 -8.34
N SER A 164 -6.66 -14.86 -8.20
CA SER A 164 -7.67 -15.26 -9.16
C SER A 164 -8.99 -14.56 -8.85
N HIS A 165 -9.58 -13.92 -9.84
CA HIS A 165 -10.88 -13.26 -9.76
C HIS A 165 -11.98 -14.11 -10.41
N ALA A 166 -11.81 -15.43 -10.49
CA ALA A 166 -12.77 -16.33 -11.13
C ALA A 166 -14.15 -16.28 -10.48
N ILE A 167 -14.22 -16.15 -9.14
CA ILE A 167 -15.47 -16.06 -8.38
C ILE A 167 -16.18 -14.70 -8.53
N THR A 168 -15.53 -13.72 -9.14
CA THR A 168 -16.07 -12.39 -9.45
C THR A 168 -15.81 -12.02 -10.91
N ALA A 169 -15.74 -13.03 -11.81
CA ALA A 169 -15.47 -12.84 -13.23
C ALA A 169 -16.59 -12.07 -13.95
N ASP A 170 -17.78 -12.10 -13.39
CA ASP A 170 -18.97 -11.38 -13.83
C ASP A 170 -19.03 -9.92 -13.38
N THR A 171 -18.06 -9.45 -12.56
CA THR A 171 -17.97 -8.06 -12.12
C THR A 171 -16.78 -7.34 -12.73
N THR A 172 -16.99 -6.06 -13.06
CA THR A 172 -15.98 -5.17 -13.65
C THR A 172 -15.18 -4.42 -12.59
N ILE A 173 -14.05 -3.81 -12.98
CA ILE A 173 -13.28 -2.91 -12.12
C ILE A 173 -14.13 -1.69 -11.70
N ALA A 174 -15.03 -1.24 -12.55
CA ALA A 174 -15.97 -0.14 -12.29
C ALA A 174 -16.95 -0.49 -11.16
N GLU A 175 -17.52 -1.69 -11.18
CA GLU A 175 -18.42 -2.18 -10.12
C GLU A 175 -17.67 -2.35 -8.80
N HIS A 176 -16.42 -2.79 -8.82
CA HIS A 176 -15.58 -2.85 -7.61
C HIS A 176 -15.31 -1.45 -7.04
N ALA A 177 -15.02 -0.45 -7.88
CA ALA A 177 -14.83 0.93 -7.43
C ALA A 177 -16.10 1.52 -6.82
N HIS A 178 -17.25 1.29 -7.46
CA HIS A 178 -18.55 1.70 -6.93
C HIS A 178 -18.89 1.01 -5.59
N ALA A 179 -18.62 -0.28 -5.49
CA ALA A 179 -18.82 -1.02 -4.23
C ALA A 179 -17.90 -0.48 -3.11
N ALA A 180 -16.64 -0.18 -3.41
CA ALA A 180 -15.72 0.42 -2.44
C ALA A 180 -16.23 1.77 -1.92
N GLU A 181 -16.74 2.63 -2.81
CA GLU A 181 -17.37 3.91 -2.43
C GLU A 181 -18.60 3.68 -1.55
N PHE A 182 -19.50 2.77 -1.95
CA PHE A 182 -20.71 2.47 -1.19
C PHE A 182 -20.41 1.94 0.22
N PHE A 183 -19.35 1.14 0.37
CA PHE A 183 -18.92 0.59 1.65
C PHE A 183 -17.99 1.52 2.45
N GLY A 184 -17.72 2.75 1.97
CA GLY A 184 -17.06 3.80 2.74
C GLY A 184 -15.54 3.71 2.74
N ALA A 185 -14.92 3.26 1.66
CA ALA A 185 -13.48 3.45 1.44
C ALA A 185 -13.17 4.94 1.22
N ASP A 186 -11.94 5.36 1.54
CA ASP A 186 -11.47 6.72 1.32
C ASP A 186 -10.71 6.87 -0.03
N GLY A 187 -10.45 5.75 -0.72
CA GLY A 187 -9.88 5.69 -2.05
C GLY A 187 -9.71 4.24 -2.52
N VAL A 188 -9.43 4.08 -3.82
CA VAL A 188 -9.21 2.76 -4.42
C VAL A 188 -7.82 2.67 -5.04
N ILE A 189 -7.23 1.47 -4.97
CA ILE A 189 -5.94 1.15 -5.55
C ILE A 189 -6.17 0.11 -6.65
N VAL A 190 -5.75 0.45 -7.87
CA VAL A 190 -5.78 -0.45 -9.03
C VAL A 190 -4.38 -0.97 -9.28
N THR A 191 -4.23 -2.28 -9.46
CA THR A 191 -2.92 -2.92 -9.69
C THR A 191 -2.90 -3.63 -11.04
N GLY A 192 -1.70 -4.00 -11.51
CA GLY A 192 -1.54 -4.97 -12.58
C GLY A 192 -1.84 -6.40 -12.09
N SER A 193 -1.46 -7.40 -12.87
CA SER A 193 -1.69 -8.81 -12.54
C SER A 193 -0.67 -9.38 -11.54
N ALA A 194 0.55 -8.83 -11.50
CA ALA A 194 1.64 -9.27 -10.63
C ALA A 194 2.52 -8.09 -10.18
N THR A 195 3.41 -8.34 -9.21
CA THR A 195 4.41 -7.35 -8.77
C THR A 195 5.28 -6.91 -9.95
N GLY A 196 5.44 -5.58 -10.14
CA GLY A 196 6.20 -5.00 -11.24
C GLY A 196 5.45 -4.95 -12.58
N VAL A 197 4.31 -5.63 -12.73
CA VAL A 197 3.45 -5.50 -13.92
C VAL A 197 2.66 -4.20 -13.84
N ALA A 198 2.70 -3.43 -14.93
CA ALA A 198 2.07 -2.13 -15.00
C ALA A 198 0.55 -2.22 -14.84
N THR A 199 -0.01 -1.31 -14.04
CA THR A 199 -1.45 -1.12 -13.93
C THR A 199 -2.01 -0.67 -15.29
N PRO A 200 -3.05 -1.34 -15.85
CA PRO A 200 -3.65 -0.92 -17.11
C PRO A 200 -4.27 0.48 -17.00
N ILE A 201 -3.89 1.38 -17.89
CA ILE A 201 -4.44 2.75 -17.93
C ILE A 201 -5.97 2.75 -18.13
N ALA A 202 -6.48 1.76 -18.87
CA ALA A 202 -7.93 1.59 -19.07
C ALA A 202 -8.67 1.32 -17.75
N ASP A 203 -8.08 0.52 -16.85
CA ASP A 203 -8.67 0.17 -15.56
C ASP A 203 -8.65 1.38 -14.62
N LEU A 204 -7.56 2.17 -14.59
CA LEU A 204 -7.49 3.43 -13.83
C LEU A 204 -8.61 4.39 -14.26
N ARG A 205 -8.75 4.59 -15.57
CA ARG A 205 -9.80 5.45 -16.13
C ARG A 205 -11.21 4.91 -15.86
N ALA A 206 -11.39 3.58 -15.90
CA ALA A 206 -12.67 2.96 -15.60
C ALA A 206 -13.07 3.16 -14.13
N ALA A 207 -12.15 2.95 -13.19
CA ALA A 207 -12.36 3.20 -11.78
C ALA A 207 -12.70 4.68 -11.49
N ARG A 208 -11.95 5.63 -12.09
CA ARG A 208 -12.21 7.08 -11.95
C ARG A 208 -13.58 7.52 -12.48
N ARG A 209 -14.08 6.89 -13.52
CA ARG A 209 -15.43 7.21 -14.05
C ARG A 209 -16.55 6.61 -13.21
N ALA A 210 -16.28 5.53 -12.48
CA ALA A 210 -17.30 4.76 -11.77
C ALA A 210 -17.53 5.24 -10.34
N SER A 211 -16.60 5.98 -9.74
CA SER A 211 -16.70 6.44 -8.36
C SER A 211 -16.13 7.86 -8.20
N ARG A 212 -16.48 8.51 -7.11
CA ARG A 212 -15.91 9.81 -6.71
C ARG A 212 -14.64 9.66 -5.87
N LEU A 213 -14.29 8.43 -5.54
CA LEU A 213 -13.11 8.14 -4.74
C LEU A 213 -11.82 8.47 -5.51
N PRO A 214 -10.79 8.94 -4.83
CA PRO A 214 -9.44 9.00 -5.39
C PRO A 214 -8.99 7.62 -5.87
N VAL A 215 -8.34 7.57 -7.04
CA VAL A 215 -7.81 6.35 -7.65
C VAL A 215 -6.29 6.40 -7.67
N LEU A 216 -5.66 5.39 -7.09
CA LEU A 216 -4.21 5.23 -7.06
C LEU A 216 -3.77 4.11 -7.99
N ALA A 217 -2.70 4.33 -8.76
CA ALA A 217 -2.02 3.25 -9.48
C ALA A 217 -1.07 2.53 -8.50
N GLY A 218 -1.32 1.24 -8.22
CA GLY A 218 -0.68 0.50 -7.12
C GLY A 218 0.41 -0.48 -7.53
N SER A 219 0.78 -0.57 -8.82
CA SER A 219 1.88 -1.45 -9.25
C SER A 219 2.46 -1.08 -10.61
N GLY A 220 3.71 -1.51 -10.84
CA GLY A 220 4.39 -1.46 -12.13
C GLY A 220 4.66 -0.06 -12.66
N ALA A 221 4.67 0.94 -11.79
CA ALA A 221 5.12 2.27 -12.13
C ALA A 221 6.65 2.26 -12.34
N THR A 222 7.09 2.85 -13.44
CA THR A 222 8.49 3.02 -13.81
C THR A 222 8.73 4.44 -14.28
N ALA A 223 9.98 4.87 -14.40
CA ALA A 223 10.30 6.17 -14.98
C ALA A 223 9.69 6.37 -16.37
N ALA A 224 9.49 5.31 -17.15
CA ALA A 224 8.87 5.39 -18.48
C ALA A 224 7.34 5.51 -18.45
N THR A 225 6.67 5.02 -17.40
CA THR A 225 5.21 4.90 -17.34
C THR A 225 4.53 5.87 -16.36
N VAL A 226 5.27 6.43 -15.41
CA VAL A 226 4.73 7.22 -14.30
C VAL A 226 3.89 8.41 -14.76
N ARG A 227 4.30 9.12 -15.81
CA ARG A 227 3.56 10.28 -16.33
C ARG A 227 2.18 9.88 -16.84
N ALA A 228 2.10 8.84 -17.66
CA ALA A 228 0.82 8.34 -18.17
C ALA A 228 -0.08 7.80 -17.04
N MET A 229 0.50 7.21 -15.99
CA MET A 229 -0.24 6.78 -14.81
C MET A 229 -0.79 7.98 -14.03
N LEU A 230 0.01 9.04 -13.80
CA LEU A 230 -0.44 10.26 -13.13
C LEU A 230 -1.54 11.00 -13.89
N GLU A 231 -1.54 10.95 -15.22
CA GLU A 231 -2.65 11.48 -16.03
C GLU A 231 -3.95 10.69 -15.86
N ALA A 232 -3.85 9.42 -15.52
CA ALA A 232 -4.99 8.50 -15.42
C ALA A 232 -5.45 8.25 -13.97
N SER A 233 -4.66 8.66 -12.96
CA SER A 233 -4.91 8.43 -11.54
C SER A 233 -4.61 9.68 -10.71
N ASP A 234 -4.98 9.65 -9.44
CA ASP A 234 -4.79 10.76 -8.51
C ASP A 234 -3.48 10.64 -7.71
N ALA A 235 -2.88 9.44 -7.70
CA ALA A 235 -1.56 9.18 -7.14
C ALA A 235 -0.96 7.89 -7.72
N VAL A 236 0.36 7.74 -7.58
CA VAL A 236 1.10 6.55 -8.02
C VAL A 236 1.91 5.98 -6.87
N VAL A 237 1.79 4.67 -6.64
CA VAL A 237 2.61 3.91 -5.69
C VAL A 237 3.71 3.19 -6.46
N VAL A 238 4.96 3.35 -6.03
CA VAL A 238 6.12 2.74 -6.68
C VAL A 238 7.03 2.05 -5.67
N GLY A 239 7.48 0.86 -6.00
CA GLY A 239 8.39 0.06 -5.16
C GLY A 239 9.53 -0.53 -5.97
N SER A 240 9.28 -1.59 -6.74
CA SER A 240 10.32 -2.38 -7.43
C SER A 240 11.21 -1.54 -8.34
N ASP A 241 10.67 -0.55 -9.06
CA ASP A 241 11.47 0.29 -9.98
C ASP A 241 12.53 1.13 -9.28
N LEU A 242 12.37 1.38 -7.99
CA LEU A 242 13.34 2.16 -7.19
C LEU A 242 14.50 1.33 -6.66
N LYS A 243 14.44 0.02 -6.83
CA LYS A 243 15.41 -0.94 -6.29
C LYS A 243 16.45 -1.34 -7.36
N VAL A 244 17.61 -1.81 -6.91
CA VAL A 244 18.64 -2.35 -7.80
C VAL A 244 18.02 -3.41 -8.72
N ASP A 245 18.31 -3.33 -10.00
CA ASP A 245 17.80 -4.19 -11.07
C ASP A 245 16.27 -4.22 -11.22
N GLY A 246 15.54 -3.34 -10.54
CA GLY A 246 14.08 -3.34 -10.52
C GLY A 246 13.48 -4.51 -9.73
N VAL A 247 14.25 -5.16 -8.90
CA VAL A 247 13.85 -6.30 -8.08
C VAL A 247 13.44 -5.81 -6.69
N TRP A 248 12.20 -6.05 -6.32
CA TRP A 248 11.57 -5.52 -5.09
C TRP A 248 12.33 -5.83 -3.80
N SER A 249 13.05 -6.96 -3.74
CA SER A 249 13.80 -7.43 -2.57
C SER A 249 15.22 -6.85 -2.45
N ASN A 250 15.69 -6.16 -3.47
CA ASN A 250 17.00 -5.53 -3.46
C ASN A 250 16.98 -4.19 -2.72
N ALA A 251 18.16 -3.64 -2.44
CA ALA A 251 18.31 -2.30 -1.87
C ALA A 251 17.83 -1.20 -2.84
N LEU A 252 17.56 -0.02 -2.31
CA LEU A 252 17.27 1.17 -3.12
C LEU A 252 18.45 1.53 -4.03
N ASP A 253 18.16 1.97 -5.25
CA ASP A 253 19.13 2.48 -6.21
C ASP A 253 18.93 3.99 -6.41
N ALA A 254 19.86 4.80 -5.95
CA ALA A 254 19.77 6.25 -6.00
C ALA A 254 19.61 6.80 -7.44
N LYS A 255 20.22 6.15 -8.45
CA LYS A 255 20.09 6.58 -9.85
C LYS A 255 18.69 6.32 -10.39
N ARG A 256 18.10 5.20 -10.01
CA ARG A 256 16.72 4.84 -10.39
C ARG A 256 15.72 5.76 -9.71
N ILE A 257 15.91 6.06 -8.43
CA ILE A 257 15.10 7.03 -7.67
C ILE A 257 15.13 8.40 -8.36
N GLU A 258 16.32 8.92 -8.68
CA GLU A 258 16.49 10.21 -9.36
C GLU A 258 15.81 10.21 -10.75
N ALA A 259 16.01 9.15 -11.53
CA ALA A 259 15.37 9.01 -12.85
C ALA A 259 13.85 8.98 -12.75
N PHE A 260 13.29 8.26 -11.75
CA PHE A 260 11.86 8.19 -11.52
C PHE A 260 11.26 9.55 -11.14
N ILE A 261 11.86 10.24 -10.17
CA ILE A 261 11.39 11.56 -9.73
C ILE A 261 11.48 12.59 -10.87
N ARG A 262 12.57 12.60 -11.63
CA ARG A 262 12.71 13.47 -12.82
C ARG A 262 11.58 13.19 -13.83
N ALA A 263 11.28 11.94 -14.14
CA ALA A 263 10.21 11.57 -15.07
C ALA A 263 8.83 11.95 -14.57
N ALA A 264 8.60 11.87 -13.27
CA ALA A 264 7.31 12.17 -12.66
C ALA A 264 7.04 13.68 -12.51
N ARG A 265 8.11 14.50 -12.33
CA ARG A 265 7.99 15.94 -12.02
C ARG A 265 8.31 16.86 -13.20
N GLY A 266 9.13 16.41 -14.13
CA GLY A 266 9.53 17.14 -15.35
C GLY A 266 8.58 16.95 -16.48
#